data_df531d3c2a60be94dd6eb8008fc78911
#
_entry.id   df531d3c2a60be94dd6eb8008fc78911
#
_cell.length_a   1.000
_cell.length_b   1.000
_cell.length_c   1.000
_cell.angle_alpha   90.00
_cell.angle_beta   90.00
_cell.angle_gamma   90.00
#
_symmetry.space_group_name_H-M   'P 1'
#
loop_
_entity.id
_entity.type
_entity.pdbx_description
1 polymer ?
#
loop_
_entity_poly.entity_id
_entity_poly.type
_entity_poly.pdbx_seq_one_letter_code
_entity_poly.pdbx_strand_id
1 'polypeptide(L)'
;MRVLLVEDDATTAAGIKMMLGKENFICDTTDLGEDGLEIGKLYDYDIILLDLMLPDIDGYEVLRRLRAARVRTPILILSGLAELDHKIKGLGFGADDFLTKPFDRRELVARIQAIVRRSKGHSESTIRTGKLLVNLDSRIVSVEDQPVHLTGKEYGILELLSLRKGTTLTKEMFLNHLYGGMDEPELKIIDVFVCKLRKKLAQATGGKHYIETVWGRGYVLRDPVETPITLTPPAGPGSAAERPGSAAA
;
A
#
# COMPACT_ATOMS: atom_id res chain seq x y z
N MET A 1 4.66 -3.42 3.76
CA MET A 1 5.57 -2.27 3.48
C MET A 1 7.01 -2.73 3.57
N ARG A 2 7.85 -2.29 2.63
CA ARG A 2 9.30 -2.56 2.62
C ARG A 2 10.08 -1.31 3.03
N VAL A 3 10.95 -1.44 4.02
CA VAL A 3 11.69 -0.35 4.65
C VAL A 3 13.19 -0.60 4.47
N LEU A 4 13.95 0.39 4.03
CA LEU A 4 15.41 0.39 4.13
C LEU A 4 15.79 1.18 5.39
N LEU A 5 16.59 0.58 6.25
CA LEU A 5 17.15 1.23 7.44
C LEU A 5 18.66 1.37 7.25
N VAL A 6 19.14 2.60 7.28
CA VAL A 6 20.57 2.95 7.26
C VAL A 6 20.93 3.45 8.65
N GLU A 7 21.62 2.61 9.44
CA GLU A 7 21.90 2.81 10.86
C GLU A 7 23.14 2.02 11.26
N ASP A 8 24.15 2.66 11.79
CA ASP A 8 25.44 2.05 12.15
C ASP A 8 25.43 1.35 13.52
N ASP A 9 24.60 1.83 14.47
CA ASP A 9 24.47 1.14 15.75
C ASP A 9 23.63 -0.13 15.63
N ALA A 10 24.30 -1.29 15.70
CA ALA A 10 23.67 -2.59 15.54
C ALA A 10 22.53 -2.86 16.54
N THR A 11 22.62 -2.29 17.77
CA THR A 11 21.59 -2.45 18.80
C THR A 11 20.34 -1.67 18.44
N THR A 12 20.51 -0.45 18.00
CA THR A 12 19.41 0.43 17.50
C THR A 12 18.77 -0.20 16.26
N ALA A 13 19.58 -0.63 15.30
CA ALA A 13 19.09 -1.29 14.08
C ALA A 13 18.26 -2.56 14.39
N ALA A 14 18.76 -3.44 15.26
CA ALA A 14 18.03 -4.62 15.69
C ALA A 14 16.72 -4.27 16.41
N GLY A 15 16.75 -3.26 17.28
CA GLY A 15 15.56 -2.75 17.96
C GLY A 15 14.49 -2.24 17.00
N ILE A 16 14.89 -1.40 16.04
CA ILE A 16 13.98 -0.87 15.00
C ILE A 16 13.43 -2.01 14.15
N LYS A 17 14.29 -2.92 13.67
CA LYS A 17 13.87 -4.09 12.87
C LYS A 17 12.83 -4.93 13.60
N MET A 18 13.02 -5.17 14.90
CA MET A 18 12.06 -5.89 15.73
C MET A 18 10.74 -5.13 15.89
N MET A 19 10.78 -3.79 16.07
CA MET A 19 9.59 -2.96 16.15
C MET A 19 8.77 -3.03 14.87
N LEU A 20 9.42 -2.90 13.72
CA LEU A 20 8.81 -2.94 12.39
C LEU A 20 8.28 -4.33 12.03
N GLY A 21 8.98 -5.38 12.42
CA GLY A 21 8.55 -6.77 12.22
C GLY A 21 7.22 -7.10 12.91
N LYS A 22 6.95 -6.51 14.09
CA LYS A 22 5.66 -6.66 14.79
C LYS A 22 4.48 -6.06 14.00
N GLU A 23 4.75 -5.10 13.13
CA GLU A 23 3.76 -4.49 12.22
C GLU A 23 3.75 -5.14 10.83
N ASN A 24 4.43 -6.27 10.66
CA ASN A 24 4.62 -6.97 9.38
C ASN A 24 5.30 -6.10 8.31
N PHE A 25 6.16 -5.17 8.70
CA PHE A 25 7.03 -4.47 7.77
C PHE A 25 8.28 -5.32 7.53
N ILE A 26 8.74 -5.33 6.29
CA ILE A 26 10.00 -5.96 5.89
C ILE A 26 11.06 -4.88 5.98
N CYS A 27 12.10 -5.12 6.77
CA CYS A 27 13.16 -4.16 7.02
C CYS A 27 14.51 -4.73 6.60
N ASP A 28 15.06 -4.17 5.52
CA ASP A 28 16.44 -4.37 5.10
C ASP A 28 17.31 -3.36 5.86
N THR A 29 18.49 -3.77 6.29
CA THR A 29 19.38 -2.93 7.12
C THR A 29 20.78 -2.85 6.50
N THR A 30 21.40 -1.68 6.58
CA THR A 30 22.82 -1.47 6.29
C THR A 30 23.40 -0.50 7.32
N ASP A 31 24.68 -0.64 7.61
CA ASP A 31 25.44 0.16 8.58
C ASP A 31 26.27 1.27 7.92
N LEU A 32 26.33 1.29 6.59
CA LEU A 32 27.09 2.26 5.80
C LEU A 32 26.17 3.15 4.96
N GLY A 33 26.50 4.43 4.90
CA GLY A 33 25.77 5.41 4.10
C GLY A 33 25.92 5.19 2.59
N GLU A 34 27.13 4.81 2.11
CA GLU A 34 27.36 4.50 0.69
C GLU A 34 26.55 3.27 0.25
N ASP A 35 26.49 2.21 1.08
CA ASP A 35 25.65 1.06 0.80
C ASP A 35 24.17 1.43 0.79
N GLY A 36 23.74 2.24 1.76
CA GLY A 36 22.38 2.77 1.83
C GLY A 36 21.99 3.57 0.58
N LEU A 37 22.94 4.35 0.05
CA LEU A 37 22.78 5.10 -1.19
C LEU A 37 22.63 4.17 -2.41
N GLU A 38 23.45 3.12 -2.51
CA GLU A 38 23.39 2.19 -3.64
C GLU A 38 22.12 1.31 -3.59
N ILE A 39 21.82 0.74 -2.43
CA ILE A 39 20.62 -0.06 -2.20
C ILE A 39 19.35 0.76 -2.46
N GLY A 40 19.33 2.01 -1.97
CA GLY A 40 18.20 2.91 -2.16
C GLY A 40 17.95 3.34 -3.61
N LYS A 41 18.97 3.27 -4.48
CA LYS A 41 18.85 3.51 -5.93
C LYS A 41 18.39 2.26 -6.69
N LEU A 42 18.85 1.08 -6.26
CA LEU A 42 18.65 -0.17 -6.99
C LEU A 42 17.31 -0.83 -6.72
N TYR A 43 16.78 -0.68 -5.50
CA TYR A 43 15.58 -1.40 -5.08
C TYR A 43 14.44 -0.47 -4.72
N ASP A 44 13.21 -0.93 -4.96
CA ASP A 44 12.00 -0.22 -4.57
C ASP A 44 11.70 -0.42 -3.08
N TYR A 45 11.76 0.67 -2.32
CA TYR A 45 11.32 0.75 -0.93
C TYR A 45 10.10 1.66 -0.81
N ASP A 46 9.26 1.38 0.19
CA ASP A 46 8.15 2.29 0.53
C ASP A 46 8.66 3.51 1.31
N ILE A 47 9.73 3.33 2.09
CA ILE A 47 10.38 4.39 2.88
C ILE A 47 11.84 4.02 3.18
N ILE A 48 12.70 5.04 3.31
CA ILE A 48 14.05 4.93 3.85
C ILE A 48 14.08 5.58 5.24
N LEU A 49 14.58 4.86 6.24
CA LEU A 49 14.93 5.39 7.55
C LEU A 49 16.43 5.63 7.56
N LEU A 50 16.85 6.86 7.84
CA LEU A 50 18.22 7.28 7.66
C LEU A 50 18.76 7.93 8.93
N ASP A 51 19.80 7.34 9.53
CA ASP A 51 20.60 8.05 10.54
C ASP A 51 21.49 9.12 9.88
N LEU A 52 21.74 10.17 10.60
CA LEU A 52 22.64 11.24 10.19
C LEU A 52 24.10 10.93 10.52
N MET A 53 24.35 10.21 11.61
CA MET A 53 25.68 9.93 12.11
C MET A 53 26.15 8.55 11.64
N LEU A 54 26.60 8.46 10.41
CA LEU A 54 27.13 7.23 9.81
C LEU A 54 28.65 7.28 9.76
N PRO A 55 29.35 6.13 9.79
CA PRO A 55 30.81 6.08 9.92
C PRO A 55 31.58 6.46 8.67
N ASP A 56 30.96 6.34 7.50
CA ASP A 56 31.60 6.54 6.19
C ASP A 56 31.26 7.90 5.57
N ILE A 57 29.98 8.26 5.48
CA ILE A 57 29.50 9.54 4.97
C ILE A 57 28.37 10.11 5.82
N ASP A 58 28.29 11.44 5.91
CA ASP A 58 27.19 12.14 6.60
C ASP A 58 25.84 11.79 5.98
N GLY A 59 24.84 11.44 6.81
CA GLY A 59 23.51 11.10 6.35
C GLY A 59 22.82 12.22 5.55
N TYR A 60 23.17 13.48 5.77
CA TYR A 60 22.71 14.59 4.90
C TYR A 60 23.27 14.45 3.48
N GLU A 61 24.50 13.97 3.34
CA GLU A 61 25.10 13.71 2.03
C GLU A 61 24.42 12.54 1.34
N VAL A 62 24.09 11.46 2.08
CA VAL A 62 23.24 10.34 1.57
C VAL A 62 21.94 10.88 1.03
N LEU A 63 21.20 11.67 1.84
CA LEU A 63 19.93 12.28 1.45
C LEU A 63 20.09 13.12 0.17
N ARG A 64 21.07 14.01 0.14
CA ARG A 64 21.31 14.88 -1.01
C ARG A 64 21.59 14.09 -2.29
N ARG A 65 22.44 13.04 -2.21
CA ARG A 65 22.79 12.17 -3.36
C ARG A 65 21.60 11.33 -3.82
N LEU A 66 20.76 10.82 -2.92
CA LEU A 66 19.52 10.12 -3.28
C LEU A 66 18.58 11.06 -4.06
N ARG A 67 18.41 12.29 -3.60
CA ARG A 67 17.55 13.28 -4.29
C ARG A 67 18.15 13.71 -5.63
N ALA A 68 19.46 13.91 -5.71
CA ALA A 68 20.16 14.20 -6.98
C ALA A 68 20.01 13.06 -8.00
N ALA A 69 19.99 11.81 -7.54
CA ALA A 69 19.70 10.63 -8.35
C ALA A 69 18.20 10.44 -8.67
N ARG A 70 17.35 11.40 -8.28
CA ARG A 70 15.89 11.38 -8.48
C ARG A 70 15.18 10.21 -7.80
N VAL A 71 15.74 9.67 -6.73
CA VAL A 71 15.06 8.70 -5.88
C VAL A 71 13.88 9.41 -5.21
N ARG A 72 12.65 8.95 -5.49
CA ARG A 72 11.41 9.53 -4.96
C ARG A 72 10.91 8.83 -3.69
N THR A 73 11.57 7.76 -3.29
CA THR A 73 11.26 7.07 -2.04
C THR A 73 11.30 8.06 -0.89
N PRO A 74 10.25 8.15 -0.06
CA PRO A 74 10.24 9.06 1.06
C PRO A 74 11.31 8.68 2.08
N ILE A 75 11.87 9.70 2.76
CA ILE A 75 12.98 9.54 3.70
C ILE A 75 12.57 10.15 5.04
N LEU A 76 12.59 9.32 6.09
CA LEU A 76 12.45 9.73 7.48
C LEU A 76 13.84 9.71 8.14
N ILE A 77 14.30 10.86 8.58
CA ILE A 77 15.55 10.98 9.33
C ILE A 77 15.33 10.50 10.77
N LEU A 78 16.21 9.63 11.26
CA LEU A 78 16.29 9.20 12.66
C LEU A 78 17.60 9.75 13.24
N SER A 79 17.55 10.61 14.25
CA SER A 79 18.78 11.19 14.79
C SER A 79 18.71 11.50 16.28
N GLY A 80 19.84 11.34 16.97
CA GLY A 80 20.03 11.82 18.33
C GLY A 80 20.15 13.36 18.45
N LEU A 81 20.34 14.06 17.32
CA LEU A 81 20.48 15.50 17.26
C LEU A 81 19.09 16.15 17.35
N ALA A 82 18.75 16.67 18.54
CA ALA A 82 17.43 17.27 18.78
C ALA A 82 17.34 18.75 18.37
N GLU A 83 18.46 19.39 18.01
CA GLU A 83 18.52 20.80 17.69
C GLU A 83 17.66 21.18 16.48
N LEU A 84 17.03 22.34 16.56
CA LEU A 84 16.11 22.83 15.53
C LEU A 84 16.82 22.98 14.17
N ASP A 85 18.06 23.43 14.17
CA ASP A 85 18.84 23.65 12.95
C ASP A 85 19.06 22.36 12.15
N HIS A 86 19.30 21.23 12.83
CA HIS A 86 19.42 19.93 12.17
C HIS A 86 18.12 19.49 11.52
N LYS A 87 16.98 19.74 12.17
CA LYS A 87 15.65 19.43 11.60
C LYS A 87 15.35 20.28 10.36
N ILE A 88 15.61 21.58 10.44
CA ILE A 88 15.42 22.52 9.32
C ILE A 88 16.31 22.12 8.15
N LYS A 89 17.58 21.80 8.41
CA LYS A 89 18.54 21.37 7.39
C LYS A 89 18.11 20.10 6.69
N GLY A 90 17.65 19.07 7.44
CA GLY A 90 17.18 17.79 6.89
C GLY A 90 15.98 17.97 5.98
N LEU A 91 14.96 18.70 6.44
CA LEU A 91 13.78 19.01 5.66
C LEU A 91 14.12 19.85 4.42
N GLY A 92 15.05 20.80 4.52
CA GLY A 92 15.54 21.62 3.42
C GLY A 92 16.27 20.80 2.35
N PHE A 93 16.91 19.69 2.69
CA PHE A 93 17.55 18.77 1.74
C PHE A 93 16.59 17.73 1.15
N GLY A 94 15.31 17.76 1.52
CA GLY A 94 14.28 16.93 0.92
C GLY A 94 13.94 15.66 1.71
N ALA A 95 14.18 15.65 3.04
CA ALA A 95 13.58 14.67 3.92
C ALA A 95 12.06 14.92 4.05
N ASP A 96 11.29 13.86 4.22
CA ASP A 96 9.83 13.93 4.35
C ASP A 96 9.39 14.15 5.80
N ASP A 97 10.22 13.76 6.77
CA ASP A 97 10.02 14.03 8.21
C ASP A 97 11.32 13.76 8.97
N PHE A 98 11.30 14.09 10.26
CA PHE A 98 12.43 13.93 11.20
C PHE A 98 11.90 13.37 12.53
N LEU A 99 12.58 12.34 13.07
CA LEU A 99 12.26 11.73 14.35
C LEU A 99 13.49 11.70 15.25
N THR A 100 13.39 12.29 16.43
CA THR A 100 14.49 12.35 17.40
C THR A 100 14.59 11.07 18.21
N LYS A 101 15.78 10.49 18.32
CA LYS A 101 16.10 9.39 19.24
C LYS A 101 16.25 9.92 20.70
N PRO A 102 15.75 9.21 21.73
CA PRO A 102 14.96 7.97 21.65
C PRO A 102 13.49 8.26 21.28
N PHE A 103 12.83 7.30 20.63
CA PHE A 103 11.43 7.41 20.22
C PHE A 103 10.60 6.19 20.65
N ASP A 104 9.29 6.38 20.78
CA ASP A 104 8.33 5.30 21.01
C ASP A 104 8.03 4.55 19.69
N ARG A 105 7.85 3.22 19.78
CA ARG A 105 7.49 2.38 18.64
C ARG A 105 6.25 2.92 17.88
N ARG A 106 5.23 3.33 18.64
CA ARG A 106 3.97 3.81 18.06
C ARG A 106 4.17 5.09 17.27
N GLU A 107 5.08 5.98 17.73
CA GLU A 107 5.40 7.19 17.01
C GLU A 107 6.13 6.87 15.70
N LEU A 108 7.15 6.01 15.74
CA LEU A 108 7.86 5.59 14.52
C LEU A 108 6.91 5.01 13.49
N VAL A 109 6.07 4.06 13.89
CA VAL A 109 5.11 3.38 12.99
C VAL A 109 4.11 4.37 12.42
N ALA A 110 3.52 5.24 13.25
CA ALA A 110 2.55 6.24 12.80
C ALA A 110 3.16 7.22 11.79
N ARG A 111 4.40 7.67 12.00
CA ARG A 111 5.11 8.53 11.06
C ARG A 111 5.38 7.83 9.74
N ILE A 112 5.90 6.60 9.77
CA ILE A 112 6.13 5.80 8.56
C ILE A 112 4.84 5.68 7.75
N GLN A 113 3.74 5.28 8.38
CA GLN A 113 2.45 5.11 7.71
C GLN A 113 1.96 6.42 7.10
N ALA A 114 2.04 7.53 7.84
CA ALA A 114 1.62 8.84 7.38
C ALA A 114 2.46 9.34 6.19
N ILE A 115 3.78 9.14 6.24
CA ILE A 115 4.70 9.55 5.17
C ILE A 115 4.44 8.74 3.90
N VAL A 116 4.39 7.40 4.01
CA VAL A 116 4.14 6.51 2.87
C VAL A 116 2.78 6.80 2.25
N ARG A 117 1.74 7.01 3.05
CA ARG A 117 0.41 7.38 2.58
C ARG A 117 0.44 8.67 1.77
N ARG A 118 1.04 9.73 2.30
CA ARG A 118 1.17 11.03 1.63
C ARG A 118 1.98 10.93 0.33
N SER A 119 3.05 10.16 0.30
CA SER A 119 3.87 9.95 -0.91
C SER A 119 3.11 9.27 -2.04
N LYS A 120 2.03 8.53 -1.72
CA LYS A 120 1.12 7.92 -2.71
C LYS A 120 -0.10 8.80 -3.04
N GLY A 121 -0.15 10.03 -2.55
CA GLY A 121 -1.21 11.00 -2.86
C GLY A 121 -2.45 10.90 -1.97
N HIS A 122 -2.38 10.18 -0.84
CA HIS A 122 -3.50 10.05 0.09
C HIS A 122 -3.30 10.91 1.34
N SER A 123 -4.17 11.90 1.55
CA SER A 123 -4.17 12.75 2.76
C SER A 123 -4.80 12.05 3.96
N GLU A 124 -5.84 11.22 3.72
CA GLU A 124 -6.58 10.53 4.76
C GLU A 124 -6.08 9.09 4.99
N SER A 125 -6.21 8.59 6.22
CA SER A 125 -5.84 7.21 6.55
C SER A 125 -6.79 6.16 5.98
N THR A 126 -7.99 6.58 5.58
CA THR A 126 -9.01 5.69 5.02
C THR A 126 -9.13 5.90 3.52
N ILE A 127 -8.84 4.84 2.76
CA ILE A 127 -9.01 4.84 1.31
C ILE A 127 -10.36 4.19 1.00
N ARG A 128 -11.19 4.93 0.24
CA ARG A 128 -12.49 4.47 -0.23
C ARG A 128 -12.42 3.99 -1.68
N THR A 129 -13.02 2.83 -1.93
CA THR A 129 -13.27 2.31 -3.28
C THR A 129 -14.70 1.79 -3.31
N GLY A 130 -15.62 2.52 -3.93
CA GLY A 130 -17.05 2.24 -3.81
C GLY A 130 -17.50 2.15 -2.35
N LYS A 131 -18.03 0.97 -1.94
CA LYS A 131 -18.43 0.69 -0.57
C LYS A 131 -17.31 0.13 0.31
N LEU A 132 -16.19 -0.24 -0.28
CA LEU A 132 -15.02 -0.78 0.42
C LEU A 132 -14.24 0.37 1.06
N LEU A 133 -13.95 0.25 2.35
CA LEU A 133 -13.12 1.15 3.13
C LEU A 133 -11.89 0.38 3.64
N VAL A 134 -10.72 0.93 3.41
CA VAL A 134 -9.44 0.39 3.90
C VAL A 134 -8.79 1.46 4.77
N ASN A 135 -8.79 1.25 6.09
CA ASN A 135 -8.08 2.11 7.02
C ASN A 135 -6.64 1.59 7.17
N LEU A 136 -5.68 2.39 6.71
CA LEU A 136 -4.27 2.03 6.67
C LEU A 136 -3.62 2.05 8.06
N ASP A 137 -4.05 2.96 8.93
CA ASP A 137 -3.46 3.14 10.26
C ASP A 137 -3.90 2.01 11.21
N SER A 138 -5.20 1.71 11.25
CA SER A 138 -5.74 0.61 12.08
C SER A 138 -5.68 -0.75 11.40
N ARG A 139 -5.36 -0.82 10.10
CA ARG A 139 -5.37 -2.02 9.25
C ARG A 139 -6.73 -2.72 9.21
N ILE A 140 -7.80 -1.96 9.37
CA ILE A 140 -9.18 -2.44 9.33
C ILE A 140 -9.72 -2.25 7.92
N VAL A 141 -10.40 -3.29 7.43
CA VAL A 141 -11.14 -3.28 6.18
C VAL A 141 -12.61 -3.44 6.50
N SER A 142 -13.46 -2.59 5.93
CA SER A 142 -14.91 -2.68 6.11
C SER A 142 -15.67 -2.43 4.80
N VAL A 143 -16.89 -2.93 4.73
CA VAL A 143 -17.85 -2.69 3.67
C VAL A 143 -19.17 -2.33 4.34
N GLU A 144 -19.72 -1.12 4.07
CA GLU A 144 -20.94 -0.61 4.72
C GLU A 144 -20.88 -0.77 6.26
N ASP A 145 -19.74 -0.35 6.85
CA ASP A 145 -19.43 -0.43 8.28
C ASP A 145 -19.31 -1.85 8.87
N GLN A 146 -19.44 -2.89 8.05
CA GLN A 146 -19.22 -4.27 8.47
C GLN A 146 -17.76 -4.66 8.24
N PRO A 147 -17.02 -5.16 9.26
CA PRO A 147 -15.63 -5.53 9.14
C PRO A 147 -15.45 -6.76 8.24
N VAL A 148 -14.40 -6.73 7.39
CA VAL A 148 -13.98 -7.84 6.54
C VAL A 148 -12.68 -8.41 7.09
N HIS A 149 -12.73 -9.65 7.61
CA HIS A 149 -11.56 -10.29 8.20
C HIS A 149 -10.61 -10.83 7.14
N LEU A 150 -9.45 -10.21 7.02
CA LEU A 150 -8.37 -10.61 6.13
C LEU A 150 -7.17 -11.17 6.91
N THR A 151 -6.48 -12.11 6.31
CA THR A 151 -5.14 -12.52 6.79
C THR A 151 -4.11 -11.43 6.49
N GLY A 152 -2.96 -11.43 7.15
CA GLY A 152 -1.91 -10.43 6.93
C GLY A 152 -1.46 -10.31 5.46
N LYS A 153 -1.37 -11.44 4.73
CA LYS A 153 -1.00 -11.44 3.31
C LYS A 153 -2.12 -10.91 2.41
N GLU A 154 -3.38 -11.26 2.69
CA GLU A 154 -4.55 -10.72 1.96
C GLU A 154 -4.69 -9.22 2.19
N TYR A 155 -4.49 -8.76 3.44
CA TYR A 155 -4.46 -7.33 3.76
C TYR A 155 -3.33 -6.61 3.03
N GLY A 156 -2.11 -7.13 3.03
CA GLY A 156 -0.98 -6.52 2.34
C GLY A 156 -1.22 -6.35 0.83
N ILE A 157 -1.88 -7.30 0.17
CA ILE A 157 -2.29 -7.16 -1.23
C ILE A 157 -3.32 -6.03 -1.39
N LEU A 158 -4.34 -6.00 -0.52
CA LEU A 158 -5.39 -4.98 -0.60
C LEU A 158 -4.83 -3.59 -0.26
N GLU A 159 -3.95 -3.49 0.72
CA GLU A 159 -3.22 -2.26 1.08
C GLU A 159 -2.47 -1.69 -0.13
N LEU A 160 -1.65 -2.52 -0.78
CA LEU A 160 -0.87 -2.09 -1.95
C LEU A 160 -1.76 -1.66 -3.12
N LEU A 161 -2.82 -2.42 -3.38
CA LEU A 161 -3.82 -2.09 -4.40
C LEU A 161 -4.55 -0.77 -4.09
N SER A 162 -4.89 -0.54 -2.82
CA SER A 162 -5.60 0.66 -2.38
C SER A 162 -4.71 1.91 -2.48
N LEU A 163 -3.45 1.80 -2.04
CA LEU A 163 -2.45 2.87 -2.17
C LEU A 163 -2.15 3.24 -3.62
N ARG A 164 -2.35 2.32 -4.56
CA ARG A 164 -2.13 2.51 -6.00
C ARG A 164 -3.41 2.27 -6.80
N LYS A 165 -4.55 2.70 -6.25
CA LYS A 165 -5.86 2.56 -6.89
C LYS A 165 -5.83 3.02 -8.36
N GLY A 166 -6.41 2.20 -9.26
CA GLY A 166 -6.44 2.46 -10.70
C GLY A 166 -5.16 2.10 -11.46
N THR A 167 -4.08 1.78 -10.76
CA THR A 167 -2.81 1.35 -11.36
C THR A 167 -2.73 -0.17 -11.42
N THR A 168 -2.32 -0.72 -12.57
CA THR A 168 -2.06 -2.17 -12.70
C THR A 168 -0.74 -2.52 -12.01
N LEU A 169 -0.78 -3.45 -11.07
CA LEU A 169 0.36 -3.94 -10.32
C LEU A 169 0.72 -5.35 -10.79
N THR A 170 2.01 -5.60 -11.03
CA THR A 170 2.52 -6.91 -11.45
C THR A 170 2.61 -7.88 -10.26
N LYS A 171 2.70 -9.18 -10.53
CA LYS A 171 2.83 -10.18 -9.47
C LYS A 171 4.14 -10.03 -8.69
N GLU A 172 5.20 -9.62 -9.38
CA GLU A 172 6.50 -9.33 -8.77
C GLU A 172 6.39 -8.17 -7.77
N MET A 173 5.62 -7.12 -8.08
CA MET A 173 5.39 -6.01 -7.15
C MET A 173 4.69 -6.46 -5.87
N PHE A 174 3.69 -7.36 -5.97
CA PHE A 174 3.04 -7.94 -4.79
C PHE A 174 3.99 -8.83 -4.01
N LEU A 175 4.77 -9.67 -4.70
CA LEU A 175 5.70 -10.59 -4.07
C LEU A 175 6.76 -9.80 -3.27
N ASN A 176 7.36 -8.80 -3.92
CA ASN A 176 8.33 -7.90 -3.30
C ASN A 176 7.74 -7.17 -2.07
N HIS A 177 6.49 -6.68 -2.18
CA HIS A 177 5.79 -6.04 -1.06
C HIS A 177 5.50 -6.99 0.11
N LEU A 178 5.23 -8.28 -0.16
CA LEU A 178 4.86 -9.27 0.84
C LEU A 178 6.05 -10.05 1.44
N TYR A 179 7.17 -10.14 0.72
CA TYR A 179 8.31 -11.00 1.09
C TYR A 179 9.67 -10.28 1.05
N GLY A 180 9.79 -9.14 0.36
CA GLY A 180 10.99 -8.28 0.38
C GLY A 180 12.19 -8.83 -0.40
N GLY A 181 11.99 -9.74 -1.34
CA GLY A 181 13.08 -10.29 -2.17
C GLY A 181 13.86 -11.43 -1.50
N MET A 182 13.48 -11.84 -0.29
CA MET A 182 14.12 -12.97 0.42
C MET A 182 13.12 -14.11 0.60
N ASP A 183 13.54 -15.35 0.33
CA ASP A 183 12.73 -16.58 0.45
C ASP A 183 11.36 -16.44 -0.25
N GLU A 184 11.35 -15.85 -1.44
CA GLU A 184 10.13 -15.61 -2.18
C GLU A 184 9.53 -16.92 -2.71
N PRO A 185 8.25 -17.19 -2.44
CA PRO A 185 7.57 -18.32 -3.06
C PRO A 185 7.34 -18.03 -4.55
N GLU A 186 6.90 -19.06 -5.28
CA GLU A 186 6.56 -18.89 -6.70
C GLU A 186 5.49 -17.80 -6.92
N LEU A 187 5.59 -17.06 -8.02
CA LEU A 187 4.66 -15.98 -8.41
C LEU A 187 3.18 -16.40 -8.38
N LYS A 188 2.90 -17.69 -8.57
CA LYS A 188 1.54 -18.26 -8.50
C LYS A 188 0.86 -18.08 -7.15
N ILE A 189 1.62 -17.89 -6.07
CA ILE A 189 1.02 -17.68 -4.73
C ILE A 189 0.17 -16.41 -4.70
N ILE A 190 0.53 -15.41 -5.48
CA ILE A 190 -0.23 -14.15 -5.58
C ILE A 190 -1.63 -14.42 -6.14
N ASP A 191 -1.76 -15.29 -7.14
CA ASP A 191 -3.07 -15.67 -7.71
C ASP A 191 -3.96 -16.32 -6.63
N VAL A 192 -3.37 -17.15 -5.77
CA VAL A 192 -4.09 -17.79 -4.66
C VAL A 192 -4.60 -16.75 -3.66
N PHE A 193 -3.76 -15.80 -3.26
CA PHE A 193 -4.16 -14.74 -2.32
C PHE A 193 -5.21 -13.81 -2.95
N VAL A 194 -5.04 -13.42 -4.20
CA VAL A 194 -6.03 -12.59 -4.92
C VAL A 194 -7.37 -13.32 -5.05
N CYS A 195 -7.35 -14.62 -5.34
CA CYS A 195 -8.57 -15.43 -5.40
C CYS A 195 -9.31 -15.46 -4.06
N LYS A 196 -8.58 -15.72 -2.95
CA LYS A 196 -9.16 -15.71 -1.60
C LYS A 196 -9.69 -14.33 -1.22
N LEU A 197 -8.94 -13.27 -1.51
CA LEU A 197 -9.34 -11.89 -1.25
C LEU A 197 -10.61 -11.52 -2.04
N ARG A 198 -10.67 -11.83 -3.33
CA ARG A 198 -11.87 -11.62 -4.16
C ARG A 198 -13.09 -12.32 -3.57
N LYS A 199 -12.95 -13.56 -3.12
CA LYS A 199 -14.05 -14.31 -2.51
C LYS A 199 -14.58 -13.61 -1.27
N LYS A 200 -13.70 -13.16 -0.38
CA LYS A 200 -14.09 -12.45 0.86
C LYS A 200 -14.76 -11.10 0.55
N LEU A 201 -14.19 -10.32 -0.38
CA LEU A 201 -14.77 -9.06 -0.80
C LEU A 201 -16.15 -9.26 -1.46
N ALA A 202 -16.31 -10.26 -2.34
CA ALA A 202 -17.58 -10.56 -2.97
C ALA A 202 -18.66 -10.94 -1.94
N GLN A 203 -18.31 -11.74 -0.93
CA GLN A 203 -19.21 -12.09 0.17
C GLN A 203 -19.69 -10.85 0.94
N ALA A 204 -18.77 -9.91 1.23
CA ALA A 204 -19.09 -8.70 1.97
C ALA A 204 -19.84 -7.65 1.14
N THR A 205 -19.69 -7.66 -0.19
CA THR A 205 -20.22 -6.63 -1.08
C THR A 205 -21.41 -7.06 -1.93
N GLY A 206 -21.99 -8.23 -1.65
CA GLY A 206 -23.10 -8.77 -2.44
C GLY A 206 -22.69 -9.14 -3.87
N GLY A 207 -21.49 -9.69 -4.06
CA GLY A 207 -21.00 -10.19 -5.36
C GLY A 207 -20.25 -9.17 -6.21
N LYS A 208 -20.03 -7.94 -5.73
CA LYS A 208 -19.32 -6.91 -6.51
C LYS A 208 -17.83 -7.23 -6.67
N HIS A 209 -17.30 -6.94 -7.86
CA HIS A 209 -15.89 -7.16 -8.21
C HIS A 209 -15.10 -5.86 -8.12
N TYR A 210 -14.12 -5.81 -7.22
CA TYR A 210 -13.24 -4.66 -7.00
C TYR A 210 -11.86 -4.84 -7.59
N ILE A 211 -11.38 -6.09 -7.69
CA ILE A 211 -10.05 -6.41 -8.20
C ILE A 211 -10.20 -7.03 -9.58
N GLU A 212 -9.71 -6.34 -10.60
CA GLU A 212 -9.71 -6.82 -11.98
C GLU A 212 -8.39 -7.49 -12.32
N THR A 213 -8.42 -8.47 -13.26
CA THR A 213 -7.23 -9.06 -13.85
C THR A 213 -6.93 -8.32 -15.15
N VAL A 214 -5.71 -7.80 -15.26
CA VAL A 214 -5.17 -7.28 -16.52
C VAL A 214 -4.27 -8.38 -17.08
N TRP A 215 -4.78 -9.10 -18.08
CA TRP A 215 -4.12 -10.29 -18.63
C TRP A 215 -2.67 -10.00 -19.06
N GLY A 216 -1.75 -10.87 -18.66
CA GLY A 216 -0.32 -10.74 -18.91
C GLY A 216 0.38 -9.62 -18.12
N ARG A 217 -0.35 -8.81 -17.30
CA ARG A 217 0.22 -7.65 -16.61
C ARG A 217 0.01 -7.66 -15.09
N GLY A 218 -1.07 -8.29 -14.57
CA GLY A 218 -1.32 -8.36 -13.13
C GLY A 218 -2.72 -7.97 -12.71
N TYR A 219 -2.84 -7.20 -11.63
CA TYR A 219 -4.10 -6.86 -10.98
C TYR A 219 -4.24 -5.37 -10.74
N VAL A 220 -5.49 -4.88 -10.74
CA VAL A 220 -5.84 -3.48 -10.47
C VAL A 220 -7.08 -3.40 -9.59
N LEU A 221 -7.11 -2.45 -8.65
CA LEU A 221 -8.29 -2.11 -7.84
C LEU A 221 -9.04 -0.98 -8.52
N ARG A 222 -10.35 -1.17 -8.73
CA ARG A 222 -11.24 -0.15 -9.31
C ARG A 222 -12.56 -0.08 -8.54
N ASP A 223 -13.25 1.04 -8.72
CA ASP A 223 -14.64 1.12 -8.28
C ASP A 223 -15.47 0.11 -9.08
N PRO A 224 -16.33 -0.68 -8.39
CA PRO A 224 -17.15 -1.65 -9.08
C PRO A 224 -18.10 -0.92 -10.03
N VAL A 225 -18.19 -1.38 -11.26
CA VAL A 225 -19.17 -0.88 -12.22
C VAL A 225 -20.57 -1.22 -11.68
N GLU A 226 -21.38 -0.21 -11.43
CA GLU A 226 -22.81 -0.44 -11.18
C GLU A 226 -23.41 -0.99 -12.46
N THR A 227 -23.78 -2.26 -12.47
CA THR A 227 -24.58 -2.82 -13.56
C THR A 227 -25.86 -2.01 -13.61
N PRO A 228 -26.19 -1.30 -14.72
CA PRO A 228 -27.45 -0.60 -14.79
C PRO A 228 -28.57 -1.62 -14.52
N ILE A 229 -29.46 -1.30 -13.58
CA ILE A 229 -30.67 -2.08 -13.35
C ILE A 229 -31.39 -2.05 -14.69
N THR A 230 -31.40 -3.18 -15.40
CA THR A 230 -32.23 -3.34 -16.59
C THR A 230 -33.65 -3.27 -16.08
N LEU A 231 -34.26 -2.08 -16.17
CA LEU A 231 -35.69 -1.92 -15.99
C LEU A 231 -36.34 -2.79 -17.05
N THR A 232 -36.88 -3.93 -16.63
CA THR A 232 -37.76 -4.75 -17.44
C THR A 232 -38.88 -3.79 -17.92
N PRO A 233 -39.07 -3.61 -19.21
CA PRO A 233 -40.17 -2.77 -19.67
C PRO A 233 -41.48 -3.33 -19.15
N PRO A 234 -42.45 -2.50 -18.73
CA PRO A 234 -43.74 -2.98 -18.27
C PRO A 234 -44.41 -3.79 -19.41
N ALA A 235 -44.92 -4.96 -19.05
CA ALA A 235 -45.69 -5.80 -19.95
C ALA A 235 -46.80 -4.93 -20.59
N GLY A 236 -46.76 -4.81 -21.89
CA GLY A 236 -47.77 -4.09 -22.66
C GLY A 236 -49.16 -4.67 -22.45
N PRO A 237 -50.24 -3.85 -22.46
CA PRO A 237 -51.60 -4.31 -22.26
C PRO A 237 -52.00 -5.29 -23.35
N GLY A 238 -52.53 -6.42 -22.92
CA GLY A 238 -52.94 -7.53 -23.76
C GLY A 238 -53.84 -7.12 -24.93
N SER A 239 -53.47 -7.61 -26.10
CA SER A 239 -54.28 -7.59 -27.30
C SER A 239 -55.62 -8.31 -27.04
N ALA A 240 -56.71 -7.56 -27.17
CA ALA A 240 -58.05 -8.06 -27.05
C ALA A 240 -58.39 -9.05 -28.16
N ALA A 241 -59.05 -10.11 -27.76
CA ALA A 241 -59.57 -11.18 -28.60
C ALA A 241 -60.52 -10.66 -29.69
N GLU A 242 -60.20 -10.92 -30.97
CA GLU A 242 -61.20 -10.90 -32.04
C GLU A 242 -62.04 -12.13 -32.02
N ARG A 243 -63.36 -11.94 -31.98
CA ARG A 243 -64.38 -12.98 -32.15
C ARG A 243 -64.56 -13.27 -33.64
N PRO A 244 -64.70 -14.52 -34.03
CA PRO A 244 -65.07 -14.85 -35.41
C PRO A 244 -66.56 -14.61 -35.60
N GLY A 245 -66.87 -13.75 -36.54
CA GLY A 245 -68.24 -13.50 -37.03
C GLY A 245 -68.77 -14.65 -37.88
N SER A 246 -70.00 -15.02 -37.58
CA SER A 246 -70.84 -15.94 -38.35
C SER A 246 -71.11 -15.35 -39.75
N ALA A 247 -71.01 -16.17 -40.77
CA ALA A 247 -71.70 -15.91 -42.06
C ALA A 247 -72.49 -17.12 -42.50
N ALA A 248 -73.74 -16.90 -42.61
CA ALA A 248 -74.66 -17.76 -43.28
C ALA A 248 -74.91 -17.33 -44.73
N ALA A 249 -75.13 -18.27 -45.60
CA ALA A 249 -75.78 -18.39 -46.90
C ALA A 249 -74.92 -19.06 -47.95
#